data_97395ae2290ad2fc0b22b441fe273c18
#
_entry.id   97395ae2290ad2fc0b22b441fe273c18
#
_cell.length_a   1.000
_cell.length_b   1.000
_cell.length_c   1.000
_cell.angle_alpha   90.00
_cell.angle_beta   90.00
_cell.angle_gamma   90.00
#
_symmetry.space_group_name_H-M   'P 1'
#
loop_
_entity.id
_entity.type
_entity.pdbx_description
1 polymer ?
#
loop_
_entity_poly.entity_id
_entity_poly.type
_entity_poly.pdbx_seq_one_letter_code
_entity_poly.pdbx_strand_id
1 'polypeptide(L)'
;MTNHPKMTALAVEFFARFARFEHALKEIPEFRNGDEDGVKPNWDVFGQAAEIAALYSAIVAAPKAQYLVQNPPRKRIVRSGILEWKDMPKPQNTMEVLVAIRRVRNNLFHGDKGNPNLSRNVQLFEACIAILDMALAANNDVLLAYEINQDIS
;
A
#
# COMPACT_ATOMS: atom_id res chain seq x y z
N MET A 1 12.40 -15.55 19.54
CA MET A 1 11.89 -14.60 18.57
C MET A 1 10.79 -13.77 19.21
N THR A 2 11.05 -12.51 19.37
CA THR A 2 10.09 -11.62 20.03
C THR A 2 9.21 -10.94 18.99
N ASN A 3 7.90 -11.16 19.07
CA ASN A 3 6.94 -10.35 18.35
C ASN A 3 6.91 -8.98 19.02
N HIS A 4 7.25 -7.93 18.25
CA HIS A 4 7.12 -6.57 18.74
C HIS A 4 5.63 -6.18 18.67
N PRO A 5 4.93 -5.94 19.80
CA PRO A 5 3.49 -5.71 19.79
C PRO A 5 3.06 -4.56 18.88
N LYS A 6 3.83 -3.46 18.88
CA LYS A 6 3.52 -2.30 18.04
C LYS A 6 3.60 -2.65 16.55
N MET A 7 4.61 -3.40 16.13
CA MET A 7 4.75 -3.79 14.75
C MET A 7 3.62 -4.73 14.33
N THR A 8 3.26 -5.70 15.18
CA THR A 8 2.17 -6.64 14.90
C THR A 8 0.84 -5.89 14.75
N ALA A 9 0.54 -4.96 15.65
CA ALA A 9 -0.68 -4.17 15.59
C ALA A 9 -0.73 -3.32 14.32
N LEU A 10 0.37 -2.68 13.94
CA LEU A 10 0.45 -1.87 12.72
C LEU A 10 0.33 -2.72 11.46
N ALA A 11 0.93 -3.92 11.44
CA ALA A 11 0.81 -4.83 10.31
C ALA A 11 -0.63 -5.25 10.09
N VAL A 12 -1.34 -5.59 11.17
CA VAL A 12 -2.76 -5.95 11.12
C VAL A 12 -3.59 -4.75 10.65
N GLU A 13 -3.35 -3.58 11.19
CA GLU A 13 -4.07 -2.36 10.81
C GLU A 13 -3.85 -2.03 9.33
N PHE A 14 -2.60 -2.05 8.88
CA PHE A 14 -2.28 -1.80 7.48
C PHE A 14 -2.97 -2.81 6.57
N PHE A 15 -2.87 -4.08 6.89
CA PHE A 15 -3.50 -5.15 6.10
C PHE A 15 -5.00 -4.94 5.98
N ALA A 16 -5.67 -4.65 7.10
CA ALA A 16 -7.11 -4.44 7.12
C ALA A 16 -7.51 -3.21 6.31
N ARG A 17 -6.78 -2.09 6.45
CA ARG A 17 -7.04 -0.86 5.69
C ARG A 17 -6.79 -1.06 4.21
N PHE A 18 -5.72 -1.77 3.86
CA PHE A 18 -5.40 -2.07 2.46
C PHE A 18 -6.52 -2.91 1.81
N ALA A 19 -6.95 -3.96 2.47
CA ALA A 19 -8.01 -4.82 1.97
C ALA A 19 -9.31 -4.04 1.79
N ARG A 20 -9.65 -3.18 2.74
CA ARG A 20 -10.83 -2.33 2.68
C ARG A 20 -10.73 -1.29 1.57
N PHE A 21 -9.53 -0.76 1.35
CA PHE A 21 -9.26 0.16 0.25
C PHE A 21 -9.46 -0.51 -1.11
N GLU A 22 -8.93 -1.71 -1.30
CA GLU A 22 -9.12 -2.47 -2.53
C GLU A 22 -10.60 -2.80 -2.76
N HIS A 23 -11.32 -3.14 -1.69
CA HIS A 23 -12.75 -3.37 -1.79
C HIS A 23 -13.48 -2.10 -2.25
N ALA A 24 -13.10 -0.94 -1.71
CA ALA A 24 -13.68 0.33 -2.13
C ALA A 24 -13.41 0.62 -3.61
N LEU A 25 -12.20 0.36 -4.11
CA LEU A 25 -11.90 0.52 -5.53
C LEU A 25 -12.79 -0.37 -6.41
N LYS A 26 -13.05 -1.60 -5.96
CA LYS A 26 -13.90 -2.53 -6.70
C LYS A 26 -15.37 -2.07 -6.75
N GLU A 27 -15.80 -1.24 -5.82
CA GLU A 27 -17.15 -0.67 -5.84
C GLU A 27 -17.32 0.47 -6.86
N ILE A 28 -16.21 1.05 -7.35
CA ILE A 28 -16.22 2.16 -8.29
C ILE A 28 -15.96 1.63 -9.70
N PRO A 29 -16.93 1.76 -10.64
CA PRO A 29 -16.78 1.18 -11.97
C PRO A 29 -15.50 1.54 -12.72
N GLU A 30 -15.04 2.79 -12.62
CA GLU A 30 -13.83 3.23 -13.30
C GLU A 30 -12.54 2.69 -12.66
N PHE A 31 -12.61 2.24 -11.40
CA PHE A 31 -11.44 1.78 -10.64
C PHE A 31 -11.40 0.26 -10.45
N ARG A 32 -12.10 -0.46 -11.30
CA ARG A 32 -12.09 -1.91 -11.25
C ARG A 32 -11.97 -2.53 -12.64
N ASN A 33 -11.43 -3.74 -12.68
CA ASN A 33 -11.49 -4.64 -13.82
C ASN A 33 -12.28 -5.87 -13.39
N GLY A 34 -13.32 -6.23 -14.16
CA GLY A 34 -14.11 -7.38 -13.77
C GLY A 34 -14.97 -7.92 -14.88
N ASP A 35 -15.35 -9.16 -14.72
CA ASP A 35 -16.28 -9.88 -15.57
C ASP A 35 -17.02 -10.91 -14.70
N GLU A 36 -17.68 -11.88 -15.33
CA GLU A 36 -18.42 -12.91 -14.62
C GLU A 36 -17.53 -13.83 -13.78
N ASP A 37 -16.23 -13.89 -14.08
CA ASP A 37 -15.29 -14.75 -13.37
C ASP A 37 -14.67 -14.08 -12.14
N GLY A 38 -14.80 -12.76 -12.05
CA GLY A 38 -14.28 -12.06 -10.87
C GLY A 38 -14.02 -10.58 -11.11
N VAL A 39 -13.59 -9.91 -10.04
CA VAL A 39 -13.30 -8.48 -10.04
C VAL A 39 -11.99 -8.21 -9.31
N LYS A 40 -11.24 -7.26 -9.84
CA LYS A 40 -9.97 -6.79 -9.27
C LYS A 40 -9.95 -5.28 -9.21
N PRO A 41 -9.29 -4.69 -8.19
CA PRO A 41 -9.07 -3.24 -8.21
C PRO A 41 -8.13 -2.88 -9.36
N ASN A 42 -8.39 -1.74 -9.99
CA ASN A 42 -7.53 -1.21 -11.06
C ASN A 42 -6.69 -0.07 -10.49
N TRP A 43 -5.60 -0.43 -9.83
CA TRP A 43 -4.69 0.52 -9.22
C TRP A 43 -4.08 1.48 -10.22
N ASP A 44 -3.83 1.01 -11.45
CA ASP A 44 -3.21 1.84 -12.49
C ASP A 44 -4.11 2.99 -12.88
N VAL A 45 -5.39 2.74 -13.12
CA VAL A 45 -6.35 3.80 -13.44
C VAL A 45 -6.56 4.71 -12.24
N PHE A 46 -6.66 4.16 -11.04
CA PHE A 46 -6.78 4.96 -9.83
C PHE A 46 -5.60 5.91 -9.64
N GLY A 47 -4.39 5.41 -9.79
CA GLY A 47 -3.17 6.21 -9.65
C GLY A 47 -3.00 7.29 -10.72
N GLN A 48 -3.66 7.12 -11.88
CA GLN A 48 -3.64 8.10 -12.97
C GLN A 48 -4.72 9.16 -12.85
N ALA A 49 -5.71 8.98 -11.98
CA ALA A 49 -6.73 9.99 -11.74
C ALA A 49 -6.05 11.29 -11.29
N ALA A 50 -6.49 12.42 -11.84
CA ALA A 50 -5.80 13.69 -11.67
C ALA A 50 -5.59 14.06 -10.19
N GLU A 51 -6.63 13.89 -9.36
CA GLU A 51 -6.58 14.20 -7.94
C GLU A 51 -5.63 13.28 -7.16
N ILE A 52 -5.43 12.07 -7.63
CA ILE A 52 -4.50 11.11 -7.02
C ILE A 52 -3.08 11.39 -7.51
N ALA A 53 -2.90 11.59 -8.81
CA ALA A 53 -1.59 11.92 -9.36
C ALA A 53 -1.00 13.20 -8.75
N ALA A 54 -1.85 14.15 -8.36
CA ALA A 54 -1.43 15.40 -7.75
C ALA A 54 -0.94 15.24 -6.30
N LEU A 55 -1.11 14.09 -5.67
CA LEU A 55 -0.76 13.90 -4.25
C LEU A 55 0.75 13.80 -3.99
N TYR A 56 1.56 13.56 -5.01
CA TYR A 56 2.98 13.25 -4.79
C TYR A 56 3.71 14.32 -3.99
N SER A 57 3.51 15.59 -4.31
CA SER A 57 4.18 16.68 -3.58
C SER A 57 3.77 16.72 -2.11
N ALA A 58 2.50 16.44 -1.79
CA ALA A 58 2.04 16.37 -0.41
C ALA A 58 2.62 15.14 0.32
N ILE A 59 2.73 14.02 -0.38
CA ILE A 59 3.33 12.79 0.18
C ILE A 59 4.77 13.03 0.60
N VAL A 60 5.58 13.63 -0.27
CA VAL A 60 7.01 13.87 0.04
C VAL A 60 7.19 14.94 1.11
N ALA A 61 6.20 15.78 1.33
CA ALA A 61 6.25 16.82 2.37
C ALA A 61 5.70 16.34 3.73
N ALA A 62 4.93 15.25 3.76
CA ALA A 62 4.30 14.76 4.99
C ALA A 62 5.30 13.95 5.82
N PRO A 63 5.46 14.24 7.13
CA PRO A 63 6.48 13.61 7.96
C PRO A 63 6.44 12.08 7.97
N LYS A 64 5.27 11.48 8.05
CA LYS A 64 5.15 10.02 8.07
C LYS A 64 5.20 9.42 6.66
N ALA A 65 4.47 10.03 5.72
CA ALA A 65 4.33 9.50 4.36
C ALA A 65 5.65 9.49 3.60
N GLN A 66 6.49 10.51 3.78
CA GLN A 66 7.75 10.62 3.05
C GLN A 66 8.69 9.43 3.28
N TYR A 67 8.54 8.73 4.41
CA TYR A 67 9.42 7.61 4.70
C TYR A 67 9.37 6.52 3.63
N LEU A 68 8.20 6.24 3.08
CA LEU A 68 8.05 5.24 2.01
C LEU A 68 8.81 5.67 0.74
N VAL A 69 8.80 6.97 0.43
CA VAL A 69 9.51 7.48 -0.74
C VAL A 69 11.03 7.40 -0.55
N GLN A 70 11.51 7.75 0.64
CA GLN A 70 12.94 7.75 0.95
C GLN A 70 13.49 6.34 1.22
N ASN A 71 12.64 5.42 1.66
CA ASN A 71 13.04 4.06 2.06
C ASN A 71 12.09 3.04 1.42
N PRO A 72 12.06 2.94 0.08
CA PRO A 72 11.10 2.06 -0.58
C PRO A 72 11.33 0.60 -0.21
N PRO A 73 10.26 -0.21 -0.19
CA PRO A 73 10.38 -1.63 0.12
C PRO A 73 11.21 -2.35 -0.93
N ARG A 74 12.02 -3.29 -0.47
CA ARG A 74 12.79 -4.15 -1.36
C ARG A 74 11.88 -5.16 -2.04
N LYS A 75 12.31 -5.64 -3.19
CA LYS A 75 11.58 -6.63 -3.96
C LYS A 75 12.21 -8.01 -3.77
N ARG A 76 11.40 -9.01 -3.54
CA ARG A 76 11.84 -10.39 -3.47
C ARG A 76 12.05 -10.93 -4.88
N ILE A 77 13.23 -11.41 -5.18
CA ILE A 77 13.60 -11.93 -6.50
C ILE A 77 14.32 -13.27 -6.39
N VAL A 78 14.43 -13.97 -7.52
CA VAL A 78 15.30 -15.14 -7.65
C VAL A 78 16.41 -14.80 -8.63
N ARG A 79 17.65 -14.99 -8.20
CA ARG A 79 18.83 -14.78 -9.05
C ARG A 79 19.69 -16.04 -8.97
N SER A 80 19.92 -16.64 -10.14
CA SER A 80 20.70 -17.91 -10.23
C SER A 80 20.17 -18.98 -9.28
N GLY A 81 18.82 -19.08 -9.18
CA GLY A 81 18.18 -20.06 -8.32
C GLY A 81 18.15 -19.72 -6.84
N ILE A 82 18.71 -18.56 -6.45
CA ILE A 82 18.80 -18.13 -5.05
C ILE A 82 17.79 -17.02 -4.79
N LEU A 83 17.06 -17.16 -3.69
CA LEU A 83 16.08 -16.17 -3.24
C LEU A 83 16.81 -14.99 -2.60
N GLU A 84 16.61 -13.80 -3.13
CA GLU A 84 17.30 -12.58 -2.70
C GLU A 84 16.33 -11.41 -2.53
N TRP A 85 16.79 -10.38 -1.82
CA TRP A 85 16.15 -9.07 -1.76
C TRP A 85 16.86 -8.11 -2.71
N LYS A 86 16.08 -7.41 -3.52
CA LYS A 86 16.59 -6.40 -4.45
C LYS A 86 16.16 -5.03 -4.00
N ASP A 87 17.11 -4.09 -3.92
CA ASP A 87 16.82 -2.69 -3.66
C ASP A 87 16.08 -2.09 -4.86
N MET A 88 15.08 -1.28 -4.58
CA MET A 88 14.26 -0.64 -5.61
C MET A 88 14.51 0.86 -5.64
N PRO A 89 14.40 1.49 -6.82
CA PRO A 89 14.56 2.94 -6.92
C PRO A 89 13.46 3.66 -6.15
N LYS A 90 13.75 4.90 -5.72
CA LYS A 90 12.77 5.71 -5.00
C LYS A 90 11.59 6.06 -5.92
N PRO A 91 10.35 5.98 -5.42
CA PRO A 91 9.19 6.40 -6.18
C PRO A 91 9.29 7.89 -6.55
N GLN A 92 8.94 8.22 -7.79
CA GLN A 92 9.05 9.59 -8.31
C GLN A 92 7.70 10.22 -8.64
N ASN A 93 6.62 9.46 -8.50
CA ASN A 93 5.25 9.95 -8.71
C ASN A 93 4.29 9.11 -7.87
N THR A 94 3.03 9.55 -7.81
CA THR A 94 2.03 8.87 -6.99
C THR A 94 1.81 7.42 -7.43
N MET A 95 1.81 7.15 -8.73
CA MET A 95 1.65 5.79 -9.25
C MET A 95 2.70 4.85 -8.67
N GLU A 96 3.97 5.28 -8.68
CA GLU A 96 5.06 4.47 -8.14
C GLU A 96 4.98 4.32 -6.63
N VAL A 97 4.46 5.34 -5.92
CA VAL A 97 4.18 5.25 -4.49
C VAL A 97 3.14 4.16 -4.22
N LEU A 98 2.06 4.11 -5.00
CA LEU A 98 1.02 3.09 -4.84
C LEU A 98 1.57 1.68 -5.14
N VAL A 99 2.44 1.55 -6.13
CA VAL A 99 3.13 0.28 -6.39
C VAL A 99 3.98 -0.13 -5.19
N ALA A 100 4.68 0.83 -4.57
CA ALA A 100 5.49 0.56 -3.37
C ALA A 100 4.62 0.08 -2.19
N ILE A 101 3.45 0.69 -1.98
CA ILE A 101 2.51 0.24 -0.94
C ILE A 101 2.08 -1.22 -1.18
N ARG A 102 1.76 -1.55 -2.42
CA ARG A 102 1.37 -2.91 -2.79
C ARG A 102 2.51 -3.90 -2.54
N ARG A 103 3.75 -3.46 -2.74
CA ARG A 103 4.93 -4.28 -2.45
C ARG A 103 5.09 -4.51 -0.95
N VAL A 104 4.87 -3.49 -0.12
CA VAL A 104 4.87 -3.66 1.34
C VAL A 104 3.85 -4.72 1.73
N ARG A 105 2.65 -4.64 1.19
CA ARG A 105 1.59 -5.63 1.47
C ARG A 105 2.00 -7.02 1.02
N ASN A 106 2.60 -7.17 -0.15
CA ASN A 106 3.04 -8.46 -0.66
C ASN A 106 4.17 -9.04 0.20
N ASN A 107 5.09 -8.20 0.66
CA ASN A 107 6.20 -8.62 1.51
C ASN A 107 5.71 -9.15 2.86
N LEU A 108 4.58 -8.64 3.36
CA LEU A 108 3.96 -9.16 4.59
C LEU A 108 3.61 -10.64 4.47
N PHE A 109 3.06 -11.05 3.34
CA PHE A 109 2.67 -12.45 3.13
C PHE A 109 3.86 -13.39 3.04
N HIS A 110 4.98 -12.90 2.55
CA HIS A 110 6.17 -13.74 2.41
C HIS A 110 6.93 -13.92 3.72
N GLY A 111 6.53 -13.18 4.76
CA GLY A 111 6.96 -13.41 6.13
C GLY A 111 8.45 -13.59 6.29
N ASP A 112 9.23 -12.54 6.12
CA ASP A 112 10.67 -12.65 6.38
C ASP A 112 10.91 -12.73 7.88
N LYS A 113 10.88 -13.95 8.40
CA LYS A 113 11.06 -14.24 9.81
C LYS A 113 12.44 -13.85 10.34
N GLY A 114 13.36 -13.55 9.42
CA GLY A 114 14.73 -13.19 9.76
C GLY A 114 15.02 -11.69 9.71
N ASN A 115 14.03 -10.83 9.41
CA ASN A 115 14.31 -9.41 9.28
C ASN A 115 14.29 -8.72 10.65
N PRO A 116 15.49 -8.33 11.17
CA PRO A 116 15.57 -7.70 12.48
C PRO A 116 15.20 -6.22 12.47
N ASN A 117 14.86 -5.62 11.32
CA ASN A 117 14.69 -4.18 11.21
C ASN A 117 13.26 -3.76 11.55
N LEU A 118 12.91 -3.88 12.83
CA LEU A 118 11.58 -3.54 13.35
C LEU A 118 11.25 -2.07 13.16
N SER A 119 12.23 -1.18 13.38
CA SER A 119 12.02 0.27 13.23
C SER A 119 11.64 0.63 11.80
N ARG A 120 12.33 0.05 10.82
CA ARG A 120 12.03 0.25 9.41
C ARG A 120 10.61 -0.22 9.06
N ASN A 121 10.24 -1.41 9.54
CA ASN A 121 8.92 -1.97 9.24
C ASN A 121 7.79 -1.14 9.86
N VAL A 122 7.96 -0.70 11.10
CA VAL A 122 7.00 0.19 11.76
C VAL A 122 6.81 1.46 10.94
N GLN A 123 7.90 2.11 10.53
CA GLN A 123 7.84 3.35 9.75
C GLN A 123 7.24 3.13 8.37
N LEU A 124 7.49 2.00 7.72
CA LEU A 124 6.86 1.66 6.44
C LEU A 124 5.35 1.49 6.58
N PHE A 125 4.89 0.79 7.62
CA PHE A 125 3.45 0.62 7.84
C PHE A 125 2.77 1.94 8.15
N GLU A 126 3.39 2.78 8.99
CA GLU A 126 2.85 4.10 9.30
C GLU A 126 2.77 4.98 8.06
N ALA A 127 3.79 4.94 7.21
CA ALA A 127 3.80 5.69 5.96
C ALA A 127 2.70 5.21 5.01
N CYS A 128 2.55 3.91 4.85
CA CYS A 128 1.51 3.34 3.98
C CYS A 128 0.11 3.74 4.44
N ILE A 129 -0.16 3.65 5.74
CA ILE A 129 -1.46 4.04 6.31
C ILE A 129 -1.72 5.53 6.05
N ALA A 130 -0.72 6.39 6.29
CA ALA A 130 -0.85 7.82 6.05
C ALA A 130 -1.17 8.13 4.58
N ILE A 131 -0.51 7.45 3.65
CA ILE A 131 -0.72 7.66 2.21
C ILE A 131 -2.12 7.18 1.78
N LEU A 132 -2.55 6.02 2.28
CA LEU A 132 -3.91 5.54 1.99
C LEU A 132 -4.97 6.53 2.50
N ASP A 133 -4.76 7.12 3.68
CA ASP A 133 -5.65 8.15 4.20
C ASP A 133 -5.66 9.40 3.31
N MET A 134 -4.50 9.82 2.80
CA MET A 134 -4.41 10.94 1.87
C MET A 134 -5.16 10.66 0.57
N ALA A 135 -5.04 9.45 0.05
CA ALA A 135 -5.74 9.04 -1.17
C ALA A 135 -7.26 9.00 -0.97
N LEU A 136 -7.72 8.52 0.18
CA LEU A 136 -9.15 8.54 0.51
C LEU A 136 -9.68 9.96 0.57
N ALA A 137 -8.95 10.87 1.21
CA ALA A 137 -9.35 12.27 1.33
C ALA A 137 -9.40 12.96 -0.03
N ALA A 138 -8.62 12.50 -1.00
CA ALA A 138 -8.54 13.10 -2.32
C ALA A 138 -9.64 12.65 -3.28
N ASN A 139 -10.28 11.51 -3.03
CA ASN A 139 -11.35 10.99 -3.89
C ASN A 139 -12.58 10.65 -3.07
N ASN A 140 -13.62 11.46 -3.22
CA ASN A 140 -14.80 11.35 -2.39
C ASN A 140 -15.61 10.08 -2.62
N ASP A 141 -15.64 9.58 -3.84
CA ASP A 141 -16.37 8.35 -4.16
C ASP A 141 -15.73 7.13 -3.50
N VAL A 142 -14.41 7.05 -3.55
CA VAL A 142 -13.65 5.98 -2.91
C VAL A 142 -13.78 6.08 -1.38
N LEU A 143 -13.68 7.30 -0.84
CA LEU A 143 -13.86 7.51 0.60
C LEU A 143 -15.24 7.03 1.06
N LEU A 144 -16.27 7.38 0.32
CA LEU A 144 -17.64 6.99 0.66
C LEU A 144 -17.80 5.47 0.62
N ALA A 145 -17.30 4.82 -0.43
CA ALA A 145 -17.31 3.37 -0.54
C ALA A 145 -16.53 2.71 0.59
N TYR A 146 -15.39 3.29 0.98
CA TYR A 146 -14.56 2.81 2.07
C TYR A 146 -15.31 2.87 3.41
N GLU A 147 -16.05 3.96 3.66
CA GLU A 147 -16.75 4.17 4.93
C GLU A 147 -18.04 3.35 5.05
N ILE A 148 -18.80 3.25 3.96
CA ILE A 148 -20.11 2.60 3.98
C ILE A 148 -19.98 1.08 3.98
N ASN A 149 -19.06 0.55 3.21
CA ASN A 149 -18.98 -0.89 2.95
C ASN A 149 -18.15 -1.59 4.01
N GLN A 150 -18.79 -1.89 5.14
CA GLN A 150 -18.17 -2.60 6.25
C GLN A 150 -18.51 -4.08 6.28
N ASP A 151 -19.44 -4.50 5.43
CA ASP A 151 -19.84 -5.89 5.34
C ASP A 151 -18.92 -6.64 4.38
N ILE A 152 -18.22 -7.62 4.92
CA ILE A 152 -17.28 -8.44 4.18
C ILE A 152 -17.76 -9.89 4.04
N SER A 153 -19.03 -10.12 4.36
CA SER A 153 -19.63 -11.47 4.28
C SER A 153 -19.73 -11.98 2.85
#